data_3d1262921d2f2ea7d6106c28dc0572c3
#
_entry.id   3d1262921d2f2ea7d6106c28dc0572c3
#
_cell.length_a   1.000
_cell.length_b   1.000
_cell.length_c   1.000
_cell.angle_alpha   90.00
_cell.angle_beta   90.00
_cell.angle_gamma   90.00
#
_symmetry.space_group_name_H-M   'P 1'
#
loop_
_entity.id
_entity.type
_entity.pdbx_description
1 polymer ?
#
loop_
_entity_poly.entity_id
_entity_poly.type
_entity_poly.pdbx_seq_one_letter_code
_entity_poly.pdbx_strand_id
1 'polypeptide(L)'
;MKNFTLSLFLFVTTLLSAQRDSVFIKTPIYSCVYSEILQQPKRVWYTVQCPSGSYPRKGMDFYTNDSVKTSDGKDYEANVWDKGHCAPAADFNCTRETLWQTFSYLNCILQHEKLNRGAWRLLEAYERELAKTTKVEVEIRVVYGPKAAKLPTGATIPTAFYKTIKFGNKKEVYYFANEAPATTDFTKYKVQ
;
A
#
# COMPACT_ATOMS: atom_id res chain seq x y z
N MET A 1 -5.49 -25.42 65.43
CA MET A 1 -4.69 -25.50 64.19
C MET A 1 -5.36 -24.61 63.14
N LYS A 2 -4.77 -23.44 62.83
CA LYS A 2 -5.33 -22.49 61.80
C LYS A 2 -4.64 -22.79 60.49
N ASN A 3 -5.42 -23.27 59.49
CA ASN A 3 -4.93 -23.50 58.15
C ASN A 3 -4.84 -22.17 57.42
N PHE A 4 -3.62 -21.74 57.06
CA PHE A 4 -3.36 -20.61 56.19
C PHE A 4 -3.35 -21.10 54.75
N THR A 5 -4.38 -20.72 54.00
CA THR A 5 -4.43 -20.98 52.55
C THR A 5 -3.69 -19.85 51.85
N LEU A 6 -2.51 -20.17 51.30
CA LEU A 6 -1.71 -19.24 50.49
C LEU A 6 -2.28 -19.16 49.08
N SER A 7 -3.02 -18.10 48.75
CA SER A 7 -3.49 -17.86 47.38
C SER A 7 -2.35 -17.29 46.54
N LEU A 8 -1.87 -18.08 45.60
CA LEU A 8 -0.87 -17.67 44.59
C LEU A 8 -1.55 -16.86 43.49
N PHE A 9 -1.38 -15.54 43.55
CA PHE A 9 -1.83 -14.67 42.42
C PHE A 9 -0.83 -14.75 41.27
N LEU A 10 -1.21 -15.43 40.19
CA LEU A 10 -0.45 -15.47 38.93
C LEU A 10 -0.65 -14.14 38.20
N PHE A 11 0.34 -13.22 38.27
CA PHE A 11 0.36 -12.03 37.45
C PHE A 11 0.73 -12.41 36.00
N VAL A 12 -0.27 -12.51 35.14
CA VAL A 12 -0.04 -12.62 33.69
C VAL A 12 0.27 -11.22 33.17
N THR A 13 1.57 -10.90 33.03
CA THR A 13 2.00 -9.69 32.33
C THR A 13 1.83 -9.89 30.85
N THR A 14 0.75 -9.37 30.28
CA THR A 14 0.62 -9.23 28.82
C THR A 14 1.62 -8.19 28.36
N LEU A 15 2.69 -8.63 27.68
CA LEU A 15 3.59 -7.74 26.95
C LEU A 15 2.79 -7.12 25.78
N LEU A 16 2.24 -5.92 26.00
CA LEU A 16 1.73 -5.11 24.89
C LEU A 16 2.93 -4.70 24.03
N SER A 17 3.08 -5.32 22.89
CA SER A 17 4.05 -4.87 21.89
C SER A 17 3.64 -3.48 21.40
N ALA A 18 4.50 -2.48 21.61
CA ALA A 18 4.25 -1.13 21.13
C ALA A 18 4.21 -1.11 19.59
N GLN A 19 3.17 -0.50 19.03
CA GLN A 19 3.04 -0.34 17.57
C GLN A 19 4.12 0.60 17.04
N ARG A 20 4.78 0.20 15.97
CA ARG A 20 5.87 0.95 15.34
C ARG A 20 5.31 1.92 14.28
N ASP A 21 5.69 3.20 14.35
CA ASP A 21 5.26 4.21 13.36
C ASP A 21 6.04 4.16 12.04
N SER A 22 7.21 3.57 12.03
CA SER A 22 8.05 3.47 10.83
C SER A 22 8.83 2.17 10.82
N VAL A 23 8.39 1.23 10.00
CA VAL A 23 9.07 -0.05 9.74
C VAL A 23 9.55 -0.04 8.31
N PHE A 24 10.88 -0.11 8.08
CA PHE A 24 11.42 -0.27 6.74
C PHE A 24 11.39 -1.74 6.34
N ILE A 25 10.81 -2.01 5.18
CA ILE A 25 10.66 -3.35 4.63
C ILE A 25 11.22 -3.34 3.21
N LYS A 26 12.01 -4.35 2.91
CA LYS A 26 12.55 -4.59 1.57
C LYS A 26 12.13 -5.97 1.09
N THR A 27 11.49 -6.03 -0.05
CA THR A 27 11.12 -7.25 -0.76
C THR A 27 11.92 -7.34 -2.08
N PRO A 28 11.88 -8.44 -2.82
CA PRO A 28 12.51 -8.53 -4.14
C PRO A 28 11.94 -7.55 -5.18
N ILE A 29 10.69 -7.07 -5.01
CA ILE A 29 10.01 -6.27 -6.04
C ILE A 29 9.73 -4.83 -5.62
N TYR A 30 9.64 -4.54 -4.33
CA TYR A 30 9.47 -3.18 -3.81
C TYR A 30 10.14 -3.00 -2.44
N SER A 31 10.34 -1.76 -2.03
CA SER A 31 10.66 -1.39 -0.66
C SER A 31 9.59 -0.45 -0.13
N CYS A 32 9.29 -0.50 1.17
CA CYS A 32 8.35 0.43 1.77
C CYS A 32 8.77 0.86 3.18
N VAL A 33 8.30 2.04 3.59
CA VAL A 33 8.18 2.44 4.99
C VAL A 33 6.72 2.28 5.38
N TYR A 34 6.46 1.41 6.33
CA TYR A 34 5.12 1.08 6.82
C TYR A 34 4.90 1.60 8.23
N SER A 35 3.68 2.01 8.56
CA SER A 35 3.27 2.40 9.90
C SER A 35 2.25 1.41 10.45
N GLU A 36 2.58 0.75 11.56
CA GLU A 36 1.64 -0.11 12.30
C GLU A 36 0.55 0.71 13.01
N ILE A 37 0.86 1.98 13.34
CA ILE A 37 -0.09 2.92 13.96
C ILE A 37 -1.17 3.33 12.95
N LEU A 38 -0.77 3.60 11.71
CA LEU A 38 -1.68 3.93 10.61
C LEU A 38 -2.28 2.68 9.97
N GLN A 39 -1.63 1.53 10.14
CA GLN A 39 -1.90 0.26 9.42
C GLN A 39 -1.89 0.46 7.89
N GLN A 40 -0.97 1.31 7.43
CA GLN A 40 -0.85 1.71 6.03
C GLN A 40 0.62 2.03 5.71
N PRO A 41 1.05 1.89 4.44
CA PRO A 41 2.37 2.36 4.02
C PRO A 41 2.42 3.89 4.02
N LYS A 42 3.58 4.44 4.41
CA LYS A 42 3.90 5.87 4.32
C LYS A 42 4.61 6.19 3.00
N ARG A 43 5.38 5.23 2.50
CA ARG A 43 6.18 5.41 1.28
C ARG A 43 6.49 4.06 0.65
N VAL A 44 6.42 3.96 -0.66
CA VAL A 44 6.73 2.74 -1.42
C VAL A 44 7.59 3.10 -2.63
N TRP A 45 8.61 2.28 -2.91
CA TRP A 45 9.48 2.41 -4.09
C TRP A 45 9.53 1.10 -4.84
N TYR A 46 9.49 1.19 -6.16
CA TYR A 46 9.66 0.04 -7.04
C TYR A 46 10.27 0.44 -8.39
N THR A 47 10.73 -0.56 -9.12
CA THR A 47 11.09 -0.44 -10.53
C THR A 47 10.14 -1.33 -11.31
N VAL A 48 9.53 -0.83 -12.39
CA VAL A 48 8.68 -1.65 -13.28
C VAL A 48 9.51 -2.78 -13.85
N GLN A 49 9.09 -4.04 -13.65
CA GLN A 49 9.86 -5.22 -14.06
C GLN A 49 9.26 -5.92 -15.28
N CYS A 50 7.93 -5.88 -15.40
CA CYS A 50 7.17 -6.67 -16.37
C CYS A 50 6.20 -5.81 -17.18
N PRO A 51 6.67 -4.89 -18.06
CA PRO A 51 5.78 -3.98 -18.78
C PRO A 51 4.82 -4.70 -19.77
N SER A 52 5.13 -5.94 -20.11
CA SER A 52 4.33 -6.77 -21.05
C SER A 52 3.98 -8.15 -20.46
N GLY A 53 4.04 -8.29 -19.14
CA GLY A 53 3.67 -9.53 -18.46
C GLY A 53 2.18 -9.85 -18.60
N SER A 54 1.83 -11.13 -18.51
CA SER A 54 0.46 -11.63 -18.72
C SER A 54 0.07 -12.76 -17.77
N TYR A 55 0.85 -13.00 -16.71
CA TYR A 55 0.51 -14.06 -15.74
C TYR A 55 -0.85 -13.76 -15.09
N PRO A 56 -1.79 -14.73 -15.05
CA PRO A 56 -3.16 -14.50 -14.61
C PRO A 56 -3.25 -14.25 -13.09
N ARG A 57 -4.09 -13.30 -12.70
CA ARG A 57 -4.36 -12.95 -11.29
C ARG A 57 -5.38 -13.88 -10.60
N LYS A 58 -5.94 -14.84 -11.32
CA LYS A 58 -7.00 -15.72 -10.82
C LYS A 58 -6.54 -16.45 -9.55
N GLY A 59 -7.36 -16.38 -8.50
CA GLY A 59 -7.10 -17.03 -7.21
C GLY A 59 -6.09 -16.32 -6.32
N MET A 60 -5.73 -15.06 -6.64
CA MET A 60 -4.89 -14.22 -5.78
C MET A 60 -5.75 -13.22 -5.01
N ASP A 61 -5.51 -13.11 -3.71
CA ASP A 61 -6.06 -12.08 -2.83
C ASP A 61 -4.97 -11.59 -1.89
N PHE A 62 -5.22 -10.47 -1.23
CA PHE A 62 -4.27 -9.85 -0.32
C PHE A 62 -4.05 -10.68 0.94
N TYR A 63 -2.81 -10.74 1.39
CA TYR A 63 -2.38 -11.44 2.60
C TYR A 63 -1.70 -10.48 3.59
N THR A 64 -1.87 -10.79 4.88
CA THR A 64 -1.24 -10.08 6.00
C THR A 64 0.22 -10.51 6.16
N ASN A 65 1.00 -9.71 6.90
CA ASN A 65 2.36 -10.03 7.29
C ASN A 65 2.40 -10.37 8.78
N ASP A 66 3.04 -11.48 9.16
CA ASP A 66 3.06 -11.95 10.55
C ASP A 66 3.93 -11.08 11.48
N SER A 67 4.89 -10.35 10.91
CA SER A 67 5.86 -9.53 11.66
C SER A 67 5.49 -8.04 11.74
N VAL A 68 4.46 -7.61 11.00
CA VAL A 68 4.02 -6.21 10.90
C VAL A 68 2.50 -6.16 10.98
N LYS A 69 1.98 -5.37 11.91
CA LYS A 69 0.54 -5.14 11.99
C LYS A 69 0.07 -4.31 10.80
N THR A 70 -0.65 -4.94 9.87
CA THR A 70 -1.18 -4.30 8.65
C THR A 70 -2.70 -4.07 8.75
N SER A 71 -3.26 -3.32 7.79
CA SER A 71 -4.67 -3.45 7.43
C SER A 71 -5.00 -4.89 7.00
N ASP A 72 -6.27 -5.23 6.96
CA ASP A 72 -6.76 -6.52 6.52
C ASP A 72 -8.02 -6.39 5.64
N GLY A 73 -8.65 -7.52 5.28
CA GLY A 73 -9.83 -7.53 4.41
C GLY A 73 -10.99 -6.69 4.93
N LYS A 74 -11.17 -6.61 6.25
CA LYS A 74 -12.29 -5.90 6.90
C LYS A 74 -12.23 -4.39 6.70
N ASP A 75 -11.02 -3.82 6.53
CA ASP A 75 -10.84 -2.39 6.26
C ASP A 75 -11.43 -1.96 4.91
N TYR A 76 -11.69 -2.90 4.00
CA TYR A 76 -12.15 -2.66 2.63
C TYR A 76 -13.58 -3.13 2.38
N GLU A 77 -14.29 -3.57 3.42
CA GLU A 77 -15.67 -4.06 3.32
C GLU A 77 -16.67 -2.91 3.49
N ALA A 78 -17.75 -2.95 2.70
CA ALA A 78 -18.90 -2.04 2.78
C ALA A 78 -18.55 -0.54 2.80
N ASN A 79 -17.53 -0.14 2.04
CA ASN A 79 -17.08 1.25 1.90
C ASN A 79 -16.61 1.55 0.46
N VAL A 80 -16.11 2.77 0.23
CA VAL A 80 -15.66 3.24 -1.10
C VAL A 80 -14.15 3.01 -1.36
N TRP A 81 -13.46 2.31 -0.45
CA TRP A 81 -12.03 2.11 -0.53
C TRP A 81 -11.70 0.78 -1.20
N ASP A 82 -10.99 0.84 -2.31
CA ASP A 82 -10.38 -0.33 -2.93
C ASP A 82 -9.10 -0.74 -2.19
N LYS A 83 -8.76 -2.03 -2.27
CA LYS A 83 -7.42 -2.53 -1.98
C LYS A 83 -6.45 -2.00 -3.05
N GLY A 84 -6.06 -0.71 -2.94
CA GLY A 84 -5.20 -0.04 -3.90
C GLY A 84 -3.76 -0.53 -3.81
N HIS A 85 -3.22 -1.05 -4.91
CA HIS A 85 -1.81 -1.41 -4.97
C HIS A 85 -0.93 -0.16 -5.03
N CYS A 86 0.15 -0.11 -4.24
CA CYS A 86 1.23 0.86 -4.47
C CYS A 86 2.12 0.41 -5.63
N ALA A 87 2.79 -0.75 -5.52
CA ALA A 87 3.46 -1.41 -6.63
C ALA A 87 2.41 -2.25 -7.39
N PRO A 88 2.04 -1.87 -8.63
CA PRO A 88 0.89 -2.46 -9.31
C PRO A 88 1.13 -3.91 -9.71
N ALA A 89 0.10 -4.74 -9.57
CA ALA A 89 0.18 -6.15 -9.97
C ALA A 89 0.60 -6.32 -11.43
N ALA A 90 0.15 -5.44 -12.33
CA ALA A 90 0.47 -5.51 -13.75
C ALA A 90 1.93 -5.17 -14.08
N ASP A 91 2.67 -4.55 -13.16
CA ASP A 91 4.09 -4.23 -13.34
C ASP A 91 5.01 -5.40 -12.96
N PHE A 92 4.44 -6.47 -12.39
CA PHE A 92 5.17 -7.62 -11.84
C PHE A 92 4.59 -8.98 -12.26
N ASN A 93 3.73 -9.02 -13.27
CA ASN A 93 3.01 -10.23 -13.68
C ASN A 93 3.73 -11.08 -14.76
N CYS A 94 5.06 -11.12 -14.73
CA CYS A 94 5.83 -12.09 -15.53
C CYS A 94 5.78 -13.50 -14.93
N THR A 95 5.82 -13.63 -13.62
CA THR A 95 5.76 -14.91 -12.92
C THR A 95 4.71 -14.88 -11.81
N ARG A 96 4.34 -16.07 -11.32
CA ARG A 96 3.44 -16.20 -10.17
C ARG A 96 4.06 -15.57 -8.92
N GLU A 97 5.35 -15.75 -8.69
CA GLU A 97 6.09 -15.31 -7.50
C GLU A 97 6.13 -13.79 -7.40
N THR A 98 6.50 -13.10 -8.48
CA THR A 98 6.56 -11.63 -8.49
C THR A 98 5.18 -11.02 -8.40
N LEU A 99 4.20 -11.59 -9.11
CA LEU A 99 2.81 -11.16 -9.03
C LEU A 99 2.25 -11.34 -7.62
N TRP A 100 2.46 -12.52 -6.98
CA TRP A 100 1.98 -12.80 -5.63
C TRP A 100 2.48 -11.80 -4.59
N GLN A 101 3.73 -11.38 -4.67
CA GLN A 101 4.32 -10.40 -3.75
C GLN A 101 3.62 -9.05 -3.77
N THR A 102 2.94 -8.68 -4.88
CA THR A 102 2.18 -7.42 -4.95
C THR A 102 0.91 -7.45 -4.09
N PHE A 103 0.39 -8.64 -3.75
CA PHE A 103 -0.83 -8.81 -2.96
C PHE A 103 -0.60 -8.79 -1.44
N SER A 104 0.53 -8.32 -0.95
CA SER A 104 0.74 -8.06 0.47
C SER A 104 0.02 -6.78 0.91
N TYR A 105 -0.63 -6.80 2.09
CA TYR A 105 -1.16 -5.58 2.70
C TYR A 105 -0.07 -4.54 3.03
N LEU A 106 1.20 -4.90 3.03
CA LEU A 106 2.32 -3.94 3.07
C LEU A 106 2.39 -3.03 1.83
N ASN A 107 1.82 -3.49 0.72
CA ASN A 107 1.75 -2.82 -0.58
C ASN A 107 0.35 -2.27 -0.88
N CYS A 108 -0.56 -2.30 0.09
CA CYS A 108 -1.97 -1.99 -0.07
C CYS A 108 -2.34 -0.70 0.66
N ILE A 109 -3.09 0.18 0.00
CA ILE A 109 -3.59 1.44 0.56
C ILE A 109 -5.12 1.50 0.44
N LEU A 110 -5.75 2.18 1.40
CA LEU A 110 -7.15 2.58 1.32
C LEU A 110 -7.29 3.67 0.24
N GLN A 111 -7.57 3.29 -0.97
CA GLN A 111 -7.67 4.20 -2.12
C GLN A 111 -9.10 4.30 -2.62
N HIS A 112 -9.59 5.53 -2.85
CA HIS A 112 -10.92 5.74 -3.37
C HIS A 112 -11.12 4.98 -4.70
N GLU A 113 -12.19 4.17 -4.81
CA GLU A 113 -12.42 3.26 -5.94
C GLU A 113 -12.38 3.96 -7.31
N LYS A 114 -12.99 5.15 -7.43
CA LYS A 114 -13.01 5.92 -8.70
C LYS A 114 -11.63 6.45 -9.07
N LEU A 115 -10.78 6.80 -8.07
CA LEU A 115 -9.40 7.16 -8.31
C LEU A 115 -8.59 5.94 -8.76
N ASN A 116 -8.65 4.85 -7.99
CA ASN A 116 -7.91 3.63 -8.26
C ASN A 116 -8.23 3.05 -9.66
N ARG A 117 -9.51 2.92 -9.97
CA ARG A 117 -9.99 2.36 -11.24
C ARG A 117 -9.93 3.35 -12.42
N GLY A 118 -9.72 4.64 -12.15
CA GLY A 118 -9.69 5.74 -13.11
C GLY A 118 -8.28 6.25 -13.43
N ALA A 119 -8.00 7.49 -13.05
CA ALA A 119 -6.77 8.21 -13.38
C ALA A 119 -5.50 7.50 -12.89
N TRP A 120 -5.54 6.88 -11.71
CA TRP A 120 -4.41 6.12 -11.16
C TRP A 120 -4.04 4.93 -12.05
N ARG A 121 -5.01 4.11 -12.42
CA ARG A 121 -4.81 2.96 -13.34
C ARG A 121 -4.27 3.38 -14.70
N LEU A 122 -4.70 4.54 -15.23
CA LEU A 122 -4.19 5.05 -16.51
C LEU A 122 -2.74 5.54 -16.38
N LEU A 123 -2.37 6.15 -15.25
CA LEU A 123 -0.98 6.51 -14.97
C LEU A 123 -0.09 5.26 -14.85
N GLU A 124 -0.56 4.19 -14.22
CA GLU A 124 0.14 2.89 -14.18
C GLU A 124 0.32 2.28 -15.58
N ALA A 125 -0.66 2.43 -16.46
CA ALA A 125 -0.52 2.00 -17.85
C ALA A 125 0.56 2.80 -18.58
N TYR A 126 0.65 4.12 -18.33
CA TYR A 126 1.71 4.97 -18.86
C TYR A 126 3.10 4.55 -18.35
N GLU A 127 3.24 4.20 -17.07
CA GLU A 127 4.50 3.67 -16.49
C GLU A 127 4.97 2.42 -17.24
N ARG A 128 4.06 1.49 -17.52
CA ARG A 128 4.38 0.26 -18.27
C ARG A 128 4.75 0.56 -19.71
N GLU A 129 4.09 1.52 -20.34
CA GLU A 129 4.44 1.91 -21.71
C GLU A 129 5.86 2.48 -21.80
N LEU A 130 6.22 3.36 -20.86
CA LEU A 130 7.60 3.87 -20.75
C LEU A 130 8.61 2.74 -20.48
N ALA A 131 8.23 1.78 -19.63
CA ALA A 131 9.11 0.69 -19.21
C ALA A 131 9.44 -0.31 -20.35
N LYS A 132 8.73 -0.27 -21.47
CA LYS A 132 9.10 -1.06 -22.66
C LYS A 132 10.41 -0.62 -23.29
N THR A 133 10.81 0.62 -23.10
CA THR A 133 11.97 1.22 -23.79
C THR A 133 13.03 1.77 -22.83
N THR A 134 12.70 1.99 -21.57
CA THR A 134 13.63 2.54 -20.59
C THR A 134 13.33 2.02 -19.19
N LYS A 135 14.33 2.06 -18.29
CA LYS A 135 14.09 1.79 -16.86
C LYS A 135 13.15 2.83 -16.28
N VAL A 136 12.09 2.38 -15.61
CA VAL A 136 11.13 3.24 -14.91
C VAL A 136 11.19 2.96 -13.42
N GLU A 137 11.56 3.97 -12.64
CA GLU A 137 11.58 3.93 -11.18
C GLU A 137 10.44 4.78 -10.64
N VAL A 138 9.68 4.22 -9.70
CA VAL A 138 8.50 4.87 -9.14
C VAL A 138 8.62 4.98 -7.63
N GLU A 139 8.21 6.13 -7.12
CA GLU A 139 8.04 6.38 -5.70
C GLU A 139 6.63 6.88 -5.43
N ILE A 140 5.96 6.26 -4.46
CA ILE A 140 4.68 6.72 -3.95
C ILE A 140 4.89 7.21 -2.52
N ARG A 141 4.51 8.46 -2.26
CA ARG A 141 4.41 9.02 -0.92
C ARG A 141 2.94 9.17 -0.55
N VAL A 142 2.55 8.47 0.50
CA VAL A 142 1.19 8.51 1.04
C VAL A 142 1.08 9.66 2.05
N VAL A 143 0.07 10.49 1.92
CA VAL A 143 -0.14 11.68 2.76
C VAL A 143 -1.27 11.41 3.74
N TYR A 144 -1.01 11.64 5.01
CA TYR A 144 -1.97 11.61 6.10
C TYR A 144 -2.07 13.01 6.68
N GLY A 145 -3.15 13.71 6.36
CA GLY A 145 -3.39 15.05 6.92
C GLY A 145 -3.71 14.98 8.42
N PRO A 146 -3.67 16.12 9.13
CA PRO A 146 -3.91 16.17 10.58
C PRO A 146 -5.33 15.73 10.97
N LYS A 147 -6.25 15.68 10.04
CA LYS A 147 -7.63 15.21 10.22
C LYS A 147 -7.91 13.90 9.45
N ALA A 148 -6.88 13.12 9.15
CA ALA A 148 -7.06 11.83 8.49
C ALA A 148 -7.97 10.93 9.32
N ALA A 149 -9.08 10.48 8.72
CA ALA A 149 -10.05 9.62 9.38
C ALA A 149 -9.48 8.22 9.60
N LYS A 150 -9.89 7.58 10.69
CA LYS A 150 -9.64 6.16 10.94
C LYS A 150 -10.91 5.35 10.71
N LEU A 151 -10.75 4.18 10.13
CA LEU A 151 -11.81 3.18 10.11
C LEU A 151 -12.02 2.58 11.50
N PRO A 152 -13.20 2.04 11.82
CA PRO A 152 -13.46 1.35 13.10
C PRO A 152 -12.48 0.18 13.35
N THR A 153 -11.98 -0.44 12.29
CA THR A 153 -10.98 -1.52 12.29
C THR A 153 -9.56 -1.04 12.66
N GLY A 154 -9.28 0.26 12.56
CA GLY A 154 -8.04 0.91 12.99
C GLY A 154 -7.17 1.46 11.88
N ALA A 155 -7.37 1.05 10.62
CA ALA A 155 -6.62 1.58 9.50
C ALA A 155 -6.95 3.06 9.24
N THR A 156 -5.92 3.86 8.95
CA THR A 156 -6.07 5.29 8.70
C THR A 156 -6.22 5.55 7.20
N ILE A 157 -7.24 6.31 6.82
CA ILE A 157 -7.50 6.66 5.43
C ILE A 157 -6.53 7.75 4.99
N PRO A 158 -5.70 7.52 3.95
CA PRO A 158 -4.85 8.55 3.37
C PRO A 158 -5.69 9.72 2.83
N THR A 159 -5.17 10.93 2.95
CA THR A 159 -5.83 12.13 2.37
C THR A 159 -5.40 12.40 0.93
N ALA A 160 -4.19 11.98 0.56
CA ALA A 160 -3.66 12.19 -0.79
C ALA A 160 -2.44 11.31 -1.07
N PHE A 161 -1.99 11.34 -2.32
CA PHE A 161 -0.82 10.61 -2.81
C PHE A 161 0.03 11.53 -3.70
N TYR A 162 1.35 11.47 -3.53
CA TYR A 162 2.30 11.89 -4.55
C TYR A 162 2.87 10.65 -5.21
N LYS A 163 2.84 10.62 -6.55
CA LYS A 163 3.48 9.58 -7.34
C LYS A 163 4.57 10.20 -8.21
N THR A 164 5.80 9.80 -7.98
CA THR A 164 6.99 10.26 -8.72
C THR A 164 7.43 9.17 -9.66
N ILE A 165 7.57 9.47 -10.95
CA ILE A 165 8.04 8.57 -11.99
C ILE A 165 9.35 9.10 -12.52
N LYS A 166 10.41 8.28 -12.53
CA LYS A 166 11.72 8.60 -13.09
C LYS A 166 12.03 7.66 -14.25
N PHE A 167 12.41 8.22 -15.38
CA PHE A 167 12.77 7.47 -16.59
C PHE A 167 13.76 8.26 -17.44
N GLY A 168 14.86 7.63 -17.85
CA GLY A 168 15.98 8.33 -18.46
C GLY A 168 16.43 9.51 -17.58
N ASN A 169 16.52 10.70 -18.15
CA ASN A 169 16.86 11.95 -17.45
C ASN A 169 15.62 12.74 -17.00
N LYS A 170 14.43 12.16 -17.09
CA LYS A 170 13.17 12.82 -16.76
C LYS A 170 12.66 12.38 -15.40
N LYS A 171 11.97 13.32 -14.74
CA LYS A 171 11.23 13.10 -13.50
C LYS A 171 9.87 13.77 -13.64
N GLU A 172 8.82 13.04 -13.38
CA GLU A 172 7.45 13.54 -13.35
C GLU A 172 6.85 13.28 -11.97
N VAL A 173 6.10 14.26 -11.46
CA VAL A 173 5.43 14.15 -10.16
C VAL A 173 3.95 14.42 -10.35
N TYR A 174 3.12 13.54 -9.80
CA TYR A 174 1.67 13.63 -9.83
C TYR A 174 1.13 13.72 -8.41
N TYR A 175 0.11 14.55 -8.22
CA TYR A 175 -0.62 14.67 -6.96
C TYR A 175 -2.07 14.27 -7.15
N PHE A 176 -2.56 13.38 -6.29
CA PHE A 176 -3.96 12.93 -6.27
C PHE A 176 -4.52 13.11 -4.87
N ALA A 177 -5.61 13.86 -4.72
CA ALA A 177 -6.45 13.76 -3.55
C ALA A 177 -7.10 12.37 -3.50
N ASN A 178 -7.26 11.78 -2.33
CA ASN A 178 -7.86 10.46 -2.17
C ASN A 178 -9.40 10.54 -2.16
N GLU A 179 -9.96 10.94 -3.28
CA GLU A 179 -11.39 11.14 -3.50
C GLU A 179 -11.79 10.76 -4.93
N ALA A 180 -13.08 10.89 -5.26
CA ALA A 180 -13.52 10.71 -6.64
C ALA A 180 -12.88 11.79 -7.53
N PRO A 181 -12.06 11.42 -8.53
CA PRO A 181 -11.36 12.39 -9.35
C PRO A 181 -12.34 13.11 -10.30
N ALA A 182 -12.09 14.38 -10.57
CA ALA A 182 -12.89 15.17 -11.52
C ALA A 182 -12.75 14.67 -12.97
N THR A 183 -11.63 14.02 -13.31
CA THR A 183 -11.35 13.44 -14.63
C THR A 183 -10.49 12.21 -14.49
N THR A 184 -10.57 11.31 -15.47
CA THR A 184 -9.65 10.16 -15.59
C THR A 184 -8.36 10.51 -16.34
N ASP A 185 -8.28 11.69 -16.98
CA ASP A 185 -7.05 12.17 -17.62
C ASP A 185 -5.97 12.46 -16.56
N PHE A 186 -5.05 11.50 -16.38
CA PHE A 186 -4.00 11.59 -15.35
C PHE A 186 -3.05 12.77 -15.57
N THR A 187 -2.92 13.29 -16.78
CA THR A 187 -2.03 14.43 -17.08
C THR A 187 -2.43 15.70 -16.32
N LYS A 188 -3.71 15.83 -15.95
CA LYS A 188 -4.24 16.94 -15.16
C LYS A 188 -3.78 16.97 -13.72
N TYR A 189 -3.20 15.86 -13.23
CA TYR A 189 -2.68 15.72 -11.87
C TYR A 189 -1.17 15.88 -11.78
N LYS A 190 -0.50 16.16 -12.92
CA LYS A 190 0.93 16.42 -12.97
C LYS A 190 1.24 17.77 -12.31
N VAL A 191 2.17 17.76 -11.34
CA VAL A 191 2.58 18.96 -10.58
C VAL A 191 4.06 19.33 -10.81
N GLN A 192 4.83 18.44 -11.43
CA GLN A 192 6.22 18.66 -11.86
C GLN A 192 6.61 17.74 -13.03
#